data_41e471ddca5e6c323d71007e13e13d81
#
_entry.id   41e471ddca5e6c323d71007e13e13d81
#
_cell.length_a   1.000
_cell.length_b   1.000
_cell.length_c   1.000
_cell.angle_alpha   90.00
_cell.angle_beta   90.00
_cell.angle_gamma   90.00
#
_symmetry.space_group_name_H-M   'P 1'
#
loop_
_entity.id
_entity.type
_entity.pdbx_description
1 polymer ?
#
loop_
_entity_poly.entity_id
_entity_poly.type
_entity_poly.pdbx_seq_one_letter_code
_entity_poly.pdbx_strand_id
1 'polypeptide(L)'
;MRWILLVAGLLLAPMVSAAQETPEQVVQRYFETFRSGDFAANAAMMDPAALAELKTAMVGVADATGVSADETQAHLRETFGVQNTAELRALEPAVLYERMLRSVLGQGEMREVLSGARVNALGHVLEGDTAHVVYRMSMQVMGNSIDQVQVAPVRRVDGRWRVLLTGSFAAMINAMPAAGIEP
;
A
#
# COMPACT_ATOMS: atom_id res chain seq x y z
N MET A 1 71.66 13.03 0.65
CA MET A 1 70.54 12.12 1.07
C MET A 1 69.41 12.98 1.53
N ARG A 2 68.33 13.12 0.68
CA ARG A 2 67.12 13.92 0.98
C ARG A 2 66.00 12.95 1.24
N TRP A 3 65.48 12.89 2.47
CA TRP A 3 64.34 12.09 2.88
C TRP A 3 63.07 12.88 2.56
N ILE A 4 62.22 12.35 1.68
CA ILE A 4 60.89 12.87 1.36
C ILE A 4 59.92 12.10 2.24
N LEU A 5 59.35 12.75 3.24
CA LEU A 5 58.23 12.22 4.04
C LEU A 5 56.94 12.46 3.27
N LEU A 6 56.36 11.36 2.73
CA LEU A 6 55.01 11.34 2.16
C LEU A 6 54.01 11.22 3.31
N VAL A 7 53.31 12.31 3.61
CA VAL A 7 52.15 12.31 4.51
C VAL A 7 50.93 11.94 3.69
N ALA A 8 50.48 10.70 3.83
CA ALA A 8 49.22 10.26 3.27
C ALA A 8 48.07 10.79 4.15
N GLY A 9 47.44 11.87 3.72
CA GLY A 9 46.20 12.41 4.34
C GLY A 9 45.03 11.49 4.06
N LEU A 10 44.58 10.79 5.08
CA LEU A 10 43.35 9.95 5.02
C LEU A 10 42.14 10.88 5.08
N LEU A 11 41.52 11.16 3.96
CA LEU A 11 40.25 11.90 3.84
C LEU A 11 39.13 11.01 4.40
N LEU A 12 38.77 11.17 5.65
CA LEU A 12 37.53 10.68 6.26
C LEU A 12 36.37 11.53 5.69
N ALA A 13 35.74 11.06 4.62
CA ALA A 13 34.47 11.62 4.17
C ALA A 13 33.42 11.33 5.26
N PRO A 14 32.67 12.33 5.76
CA PRO A 14 31.56 12.07 6.66
C PRO A 14 30.51 11.25 5.91
N MET A 15 30.27 10.01 6.36
CA MET A 15 29.08 9.25 5.95
C MET A 15 27.88 10.02 6.49
N VAL A 16 27.22 10.79 5.64
CA VAL A 16 25.88 11.33 5.92
C VAL A 16 24.95 10.14 6.00
N SER A 17 24.71 9.64 7.22
CA SER A 17 23.66 8.67 7.48
C SER A 17 22.34 9.38 7.15
N ALA A 18 21.73 9.07 6.02
CA ALA A 18 20.38 9.51 5.74
C ALA A 18 19.50 9.07 6.93
N ALA A 19 18.91 10.04 7.62
CA ALA A 19 18.05 9.77 8.76
C ALA A 19 16.99 8.76 8.32
N GLN A 20 16.96 7.61 8.98
CA GLN A 20 16.05 6.53 8.63
C GLN A 20 14.63 7.00 8.96
N GLU A 21 13.72 6.89 7.99
CA GLU A 21 12.33 7.32 8.14
C GLU A 21 11.67 6.59 9.32
N THR A 22 10.90 7.32 10.14
CA THR A 22 10.18 6.72 11.27
C THR A 22 8.90 6.00 10.81
N PRO A 23 8.36 5.07 11.62
CA PRO A 23 7.09 4.42 11.31
C PRO A 23 5.96 5.40 11.01
N GLU A 24 5.86 6.49 11.80
CA GLU A 24 4.86 7.54 11.64
C GLU A 24 5.00 8.25 10.30
N GLN A 25 6.22 8.61 9.91
CA GLN A 25 6.48 9.27 8.63
C GLN A 25 6.10 8.38 7.46
N VAL A 26 6.35 7.07 7.56
CA VAL A 26 5.95 6.10 6.53
C VAL A 26 4.42 6.06 6.41
N VAL A 27 3.69 5.98 7.52
CA VAL A 27 2.22 5.95 7.51
C VAL A 27 1.66 7.26 6.95
N GLN A 28 2.18 8.41 7.36
CA GLN A 28 1.75 9.71 6.81
C GLN A 28 1.96 9.78 5.29
N ARG A 29 3.13 9.38 4.80
CA ARG A 29 3.45 9.37 3.37
C ARG A 29 2.58 8.36 2.61
N TYR A 30 2.31 7.20 3.18
CA TYR A 30 1.40 6.20 2.61
C TYR A 30 0.00 6.79 2.35
N PHE A 31 -0.58 7.50 3.33
CA PHE A 31 -1.86 8.17 3.12
C PHE A 31 -1.76 9.36 2.15
N GLU A 32 -0.62 10.02 2.07
CA GLU A 32 -0.40 11.09 1.11
C GLU A 32 -0.42 10.61 -0.33
N THR A 33 0.08 9.39 -0.60
CA THR A 33 -0.03 8.77 -1.92
C THR A 33 -1.48 8.43 -2.32
N PHE A 34 -2.34 8.04 -1.38
CA PHE A 34 -3.78 7.94 -1.64
C PHE A 34 -4.39 9.30 -1.99
N ARG A 35 -4.08 10.32 -1.20
CA ARG A 35 -4.60 11.67 -1.39
C ARG A 35 -4.19 12.27 -2.73
N SER A 36 -2.96 12.04 -3.16
CA SER A 36 -2.45 12.48 -4.46
C SER A 36 -2.92 11.61 -5.64
N GLY A 37 -3.37 10.37 -5.38
CA GLY A 37 -3.69 9.37 -6.41
C GLY A 37 -2.46 8.73 -7.03
N ASP A 38 -1.32 8.82 -6.35
CA ASP A 38 -0.09 8.12 -6.77
C ASP A 38 -0.11 6.68 -6.23
N PHE A 39 -0.95 5.85 -6.85
CA PHE A 39 -1.13 4.46 -6.44
C PHE A 39 0.11 3.59 -6.73
N ALA A 40 0.96 3.98 -7.68
CA ALA A 40 2.22 3.29 -7.92
C ALA A 40 3.21 3.51 -6.75
N ALA A 41 3.36 4.76 -6.29
CA ALA A 41 4.15 5.06 -5.09
C ALA A 41 3.55 4.41 -3.84
N ASN A 42 2.21 4.34 -3.72
CA ASN A 42 1.53 3.63 -2.65
C ASN A 42 1.90 2.14 -2.63
N ALA A 43 1.77 1.45 -3.77
CA ALA A 43 2.15 0.04 -3.91
C ALA A 43 3.62 -0.21 -3.55
N ALA A 44 4.53 0.70 -3.93
CA ALA A 44 5.95 0.61 -3.61
C ALA A 44 6.27 0.74 -2.10
N MET A 45 5.34 1.26 -1.29
CA MET A 45 5.49 1.35 0.16
C MET A 45 5.00 0.12 0.90
N MET A 46 4.23 -0.76 0.24
CA MET A 46 3.68 -1.96 0.83
C MET A 46 4.74 -3.04 1.06
N ASP A 47 4.48 -3.92 2.01
CA ASP A 47 5.26 -5.13 2.22
C ASP A 47 5.11 -6.08 1.01
N PRO A 48 6.21 -6.48 0.35
CA PRO A 48 6.13 -7.35 -0.82
C PRO A 48 5.46 -8.71 -0.54
N ALA A 49 5.63 -9.27 0.67
CA ALA A 49 5.00 -10.53 1.04
C ALA A 49 3.48 -10.35 1.18
N ALA A 50 3.03 -9.27 1.81
CA ALA A 50 1.61 -8.95 1.92
C ALA A 50 0.96 -8.74 0.54
N LEU A 51 1.66 -8.10 -0.41
CA LEU A 51 1.17 -7.96 -1.79
C LEU A 51 1.11 -9.30 -2.53
N ALA A 52 2.05 -10.22 -2.28
CA ALA A 52 2.03 -11.55 -2.87
C ALA A 52 0.86 -12.39 -2.32
N GLU A 53 0.57 -12.30 -1.03
CA GLU A 53 -0.59 -12.95 -0.40
C GLU A 53 -1.89 -12.39 -0.96
N LEU A 54 -2.02 -11.07 -1.10
CA LEU A 54 -3.17 -10.42 -1.73
C LEU A 54 -3.38 -10.93 -3.15
N LYS A 55 -2.33 -10.95 -3.97
CA LYS A 55 -2.41 -11.47 -5.34
C LYS A 55 -2.90 -12.92 -5.35
N THR A 56 -2.39 -13.76 -4.45
CA THR A 56 -2.81 -15.17 -4.35
C THR A 56 -4.30 -15.28 -4.03
N ALA A 57 -4.80 -14.47 -3.09
CA ALA A 57 -6.21 -14.43 -2.73
C ALA A 57 -7.07 -13.96 -3.91
N MET A 58 -6.68 -12.89 -4.61
CA MET A 58 -7.42 -12.34 -5.75
C MET A 58 -7.51 -13.34 -6.92
N VAL A 59 -6.40 -14.03 -7.23
CA VAL A 59 -6.40 -15.10 -8.24
C VAL A 59 -7.30 -16.24 -7.81
N GLY A 60 -7.25 -16.64 -6.52
CA GLY A 60 -8.12 -17.70 -5.99
C GLY A 60 -9.60 -17.34 -6.11
N VAL A 61 -10.00 -16.11 -5.85
CA VAL A 61 -11.37 -15.64 -6.06
C VAL A 61 -11.75 -15.69 -7.53
N ALA A 62 -10.90 -15.23 -8.43
CA ALA A 62 -11.17 -15.27 -9.88
C ALA A 62 -11.31 -16.70 -10.43
N ASP A 63 -10.66 -17.68 -9.81
CA ASP A 63 -10.77 -19.09 -10.18
C ASP A 63 -12.02 -19.78 -9.58
N ALA A 64 -12.42 -19.35 -8.39
CA ALA A 64 -13.49 -20.02 -7.62
C ALA A 64 -14.89 -19.49 -7.95
N THR A 65 -15.01 -18.36 -8.65
CA THR A 65 -16.31 -17.75 -8.94
C THR A 65 -17.11 -18.64 -9.92
N GLY A 66 -18.27 -19.12 -9.47
CA GLY A 66 -19.31 -19.70 -10.33
C GLY A 66 -19.99 -18.69 -11.25
N VAL A 67 -19.39 -17.53 -11.44
CA VAL A 67 -19.79 -16.46 -12.35
C VAL A 67 -19.49 -16.89 -13.78
N SER A 68 -20.30 -16.47 -14.75
CA SER A 68 -20.06 -16.79 -16.15
C SER A 68 -18.67 -16.30 -16.60
N ALA A 69 -18.06 -17.00 -17.55
CA ALA A 69 -16.76 -16.65 -18.09
C ALA A 69 -16.72 -15.19 -18.62
N ASP A 70 -17.83 -14.74 -19.20
CA ASP A 70 -17.95 -13.39 -19.77
C ASP A 70 -17.96 -12.30 -18.68
N GLU A 71 -18.68 -12.52 -17.58
CA GLU A 71 -18.74 -11.57 -16.45
C GLU A 71 -17.40 -11.49 -15.73
N THR A 72 -16.77 -12.64 -15.49
CA THR A 72 -15.40 -12.68 -14.92
C THR A 72 -14.43 -11.93 -15.82
N GLN A 73 -14.48 -12.13 -17.13
CA GLN A 73 -13.60 -11.45 -18.07
C GLN A 73 -13.87 -9.93 -18.12
N ALA A 74 -15.14 -9.52 -18.07
CA ALA A 74 -15.50 -8.11 -18.01
C ALA A 74 -14.91 -7.44 -16.75
N HIS A 75 -15.08 -8.08 -15.59
CA HIS A 75 -14.53 -7.59 -14.33
C HIS A 75 -12.99 -7.52 -14.34
N LEU A 76 -12.33 -8.56 -14.84
CA LEU A 76 -10.86 -8.59 -14.97
C LEU A 76 -10.34 -7.45 -15.86
N ARG A 77 -11.06 -7.16 -16.94
CA ARG A 77 -10.71 -6.07 -17.86
C ARG A 77 -10.91 -4.71 -17.22
N GLU A 78 -12.03 -4.50 -16.55
CA GLU A 78 -12.38 -3.23 -15.92
C GLU A 78 -11.47 -2.92 -14.74
N THR A 79 -11.24 -3.89 -13.85
CA THR A 79 -10.49 -3.68 -12.61
C THR A 79 -8.97 -3.73 -12.82
N PHE A 80 -8.50 -4.69 -13.61
CA PHE A 80 -7.06 -4.96 -13.73
C PHE A 80 -6.50 -4.70 -15.14
N GLY A 81 -7.36 -4.44 -16.14
CA GLY A 81 -6.93 -4.23 -17.53
C GLY A 81 -6.32 -5.49 -18.14
N VAL A 82 -6.78 -6.68 -17.73
CA VAL A 82 -6.35 -7.98 -18.26
C VAL A 82 -7.50 -8.75 -18.88
N GLN A 83 -7.21 -9.66 -19.81
CA GLN A 83 -8.24 -10.36 -20.56
C GLN A 83 -8.71 -11.66 -19.90
N ASN A 84 -7.87 -12.25 -19.03
CA ASN A 84 -8.12 -13.56 -18.44
C ASN A 84 -7.30 -13.76 -17.15
N THR A 85 -7.59 -14.84 -16.43
CA THR A 85 -6.91 -15.18 -15.17
C THR A 85 -5.41 -15.51 -15.37
N ALA A 86 -5.02 -15.99 -16.55
CA ALA A 86 -3.59 -16.25 -16.81
C ALA A 86 -2.80 -14.94 -16.87
N GLU A 87 -3.34 -13.91 -17.50
CA GLU A 87 -2.74 -12.57 -17.49
C GLU A 87 -2.75 -11.96 -16.08
N LEU A 88 -3.83 -12.16 -15.29
CA LEU A 88 -3.88 -11.73 -13.89
C LEU A 88 -2.74 -12.37 -13.06
N ARG A 89 -2.51 -13.67 -13.25
CA ARG A 89 -1.40 -14.39 -12.60
C ARG A 89 -0.03 -13.88 -13.03
N ALA A 90 0.11 -13.38 -14.24
CA ALA A 90 1.37 -12.86 -14.76
C ALA A 90 1.70 -11.46 -14.25
N LEU A 91 0.73 -10.70 -13.71
CA LEU A 91 0.99 -9.38 -13.15
C LEU A 91 1.95 -9.46 -11.95
N GLU A 92 2.85 -8.51 -11.84
CA GLU A 92 3.59 -8.30 -10.60
C GLU A 92 2.63 -7.90 -9.46
N PRO A 93 2.82 -8.38 -8.21
CA PRO A 93 1.90 -8.09 -7.10
C PRO A 93 1.65 -6.59 -6.87
N ALA A 94 2.69 -5.76 -6.98
CA ALA A 94 2.57 -4.31 -6.83
C ALA A 94 1.74 -3.68 -7.96
N VAL A 95 1.86 -4.16 -9.19
CA VAL A 95 1.08 -3.69 -10.34
C VAL A 95 -0.38 -4.09 -10.21
N LEU A 96 -0.65 -5.31 -9.74
CA LEU A 96 -2.03 -5.76 -9.46
C LEU A 96 -2.68 -4.86 -8.41
N TYR A 97 -2.00 -4.61 -7.30
CA TYR A 97 -2.47 -3.74 -6.22
C TYR A 97 -2.72 -2.30 -6.71
N GLU A 98 -1.78 -1.72 -7.45
CA GLU A 98 -1.93 -0.38 -8.04
C GLU A 98 -3.19 -0.28 -8.92
N ARG A 99 -3.40 -1.25 -9.83
CA ARG A 99 -4.55 -1.26 -10.74
C ARG A 99 -5.86 -1.39 -9.98
N MET A 100 -5.91 -2.26 -8.98
CA MET A 100 -7.06 -2.41 -8.08
C MET A 100 -7.40 -1.09 -7.38
N LEU A 101 -6.41 -0.44 -6.77
CA LEU A 101 -6.61 0.86 -6.12
C LEU A 101 -7.10 1.91 -7.10
N ARG A 102 -6.54 1.97 -8.29
CA ARG A 102 -6.92 2.91 -9.34
C ARG A 102 -8.36 2.71 -9.78
N SER A 103 -8.81 1.47 -9.93
CA SER A 103 -10.19 1.15 -10.28
C SER A 103 -11.17 1.56 -9.18
N VAL A 104 -10.87 1.23 -7.92
CA VAL A 104 -11.79 1.46 -6.80
C VAL A 104 -11.76 2.90 -6.29
N LEU A 105 -10.58 3.52 -6.23
CA LEU A 105 -10.35 4.79 -5.55
C LEU A 105 -9.98 5.95 -6.50
N GLY A 106 -9.72 5.65 -7.76
CA GLY A 106 -9.18 6.62 -8.72
C GLY A 106 -10.20 7.57 -9.31
N GLN A 107 -11.50 7.34 -9.12
CA GLN A 107 -12.56 8.07 -9.82
C GLN A 107 -13.73 8.45 -8.89
N GLY A 108 -14.55 9.39 -9.37
CA GLY A 108 -15.82 9.78 -8.74
C GLY A 108 -15.67 10.33 -7.32
N GLU A 109 -16.73 10.17 -6.54
CA GLU A 109 -16.85 10.70 -5.17
C GLU A 109 -15.76 10.17 -4.23
N MET A 110 -15.32 8.91 -4.41
CA MET A 110 -14.26 8.33 -3.58
C MET A 110 -12.95 9.09 -3.74
N ARG A 111 -12.63 9.53 -4.96
CA ARG A 111 -11.46 10.36 -5.24
C ARG A 111 -11.53 11.70 -4.49
N GLU A 112 -12.70 12.33 -4.45
CA GLU A 112 -12.93 13.60 -3.73
C GLU A 112 -12.79 13.40 -2.22
N VAL A 113 -13.43 12.36 -1.66
CA VAL A 113 -13.32 12.01 -0.24
C VAL A 113 -11.86 11.80 0.17
N LEU A 114 -11.10 11.02 -0.61
CA LEU A 114 -9.68 10.76 -0.32
C LEU A 114 -8.83 12.03 -0.43
N SER A 115 -9.09 12.90 -1.41
CA SER A 115 -8.32 14.14 -1.56
C SER A 115 -8.48 15.08 -0.38
N GLY A 116 -9.65 15.07 0.27
CA GLY A 116 -9.97 15.85 1.47
C GLY A 116 -9.55 15.18 2.79
N ALA A 117 -9.17 13.91 2.77
CA ALA A 117 -8.80 13.17 3.98
C ALA A 117 -7.50 13.73 4.59
N ARG A 118 -7.47 13.79 5.92
CA ARG A 118 -6.29 14.19 6.70
C ARG A 118 -5.91 13.07 7.64
N VAL A 119 -4.63 12.79 7.71
CA VAL A 119 -4.06 11.79 8.61
C VAL A 119 -3.00 12.44 9.48
N ASN A 120 -3.10 12.20 10.77
CA ASN A 120 -2.13 12.63 11.77
C ASN A 120 -1.67 11.42 12.58
N ALA A 121 -0.42 11.03 12.45
CA ALA A 121 0.17 9.98 13.27
C ALA A 121 0.36 10.48 14.71
N LEU A 122 -0.06 9.67 15.68
CA LEU A 122 -0.07 10.00 17.10
C LEU A 122 1.10 9.35 17.85
N GLY A 123 1.68 8.29 17.29
CA GLY A 123 2.78 7.52 17.86
C GLY A 123 2.71 6.06 17.42
N HIS A 124 3.63 5.24 17.94
CA HIS A 124 3.62 3.80 17.63
C HIS A 124 3.99 2.96 18.84
N VAL A 125 3.63 1.67 18.77
CA VAL A 125 4.09 0.60 19.67
C VAL A 125 4.89 -0.40 18.86
N LEU A 126 6.08 -0.76 19.33
CA LEU A 126 6.92 -1.78 18.69
C LEU A 126 6.59 -3.18 19.22
N GLU A 127 6.45 -4.12 18.29
CA GLU A 127 6.31 -5.54 18.57
C GLU A 127 7.27 -6.30 17.63
N GLY A 128 8.46 -6.64 18.14
CA GLY A 128 9.52 -7.22 17.32
C GLY A 128 9.97 -6.29 16.20
N ASP A 129 9.84 -6.74 14.95
CA ASP A 129 10.16 -6.00 13.74
C ASP A 129 8.97 -5.20 13.17
N THR A 130 7.84 -5.23 13.87
CA THR A 130 6.59 -4.56 13.49
C THR A 130 6.33 -3.36 14.40
N ALA A 131 5.98 -2.22 13.82
CA ALA A 131 5.49 -1.06 14.53
C ALA A 131 3.99 -0.86 14.23
N HIS A 132 3.19 -0.77 15.28
CA HIS A 132 1.76 -0.47 15.22
C HIS A 132 1.58 1.05 15.36
N VAL A 133 1.42 1.75 14.26
CA VAL A 133 1.29 3.21 14.24
C VAL A 133 -0.16 3.59 14.50
N VAL A 134 -0.40 4.28 15.60
CA VAL A 134 -1.70 4.89 15.93
C VAL A 134 -1.82 6.20 15.16
N TYR A 135 -2.89 6.39 14.44
CA TYR A 135 -3.15 7.62 13.70
C TYR A 135 -4.62 8.04 13.79
N ARG A 136 -4.84 9.35 13.68
CA ARG A 136 -6.17 9.95 13.54
C ARG A 136 -6.42 10.25 12.07
N MET A 137 -7.55 9.79 11.58
CA MET A 137 -8.03 10.09 10.23
C MET A 137 -9.29 10.93 10.33
N SER A 138 -9.31 12.05 9.63
CA SER A 138 -10.47 12.94 9.51
C SER A 138 -10.83 13.10 8.04
N MET A 139 -12.09 12.91 7.68
CA MET A 139 -12.58 13.04 6.31
C MET A 139 -14.02 13.55 6.31
N GLN A 140 -14.46 14.10 5.17
CA GLN A 140 -15.83 14.48 4.91
C GLN A 140 -16.48 13.45 3.97
N VAL A 141 -17.60 12.88 4.39
CA VAL A 141 -18.36 11.91 3.58
C VAL A 141 -19.82 12.39 3.56
N MET A 142 -20.33 12.72 2.38
CA MET A 142 -21.72 13.20 2.20
C MET A 142 -22.09 14.34 3.18
N GLY A 143 -21.17 15.30 3.39
CA GLY A 143 -21.38 16.43 4.30
C GLY A 143 -21.19 16.13 5.80
N ASN A 144 -20.95 14.88 6.18
CA ASN A 144 -20.67 14.48 7.55
C ASN A 144 -19.17 14.41 7.80
N SER A 145 -18.72 14.96 8.94
CA SER A 145 -17.33 14.82 9.38
C SER A 145 -17.16 13.48 10.09
N ILE A 146 -16.22 12.67 9.61
CA ILE A 146 -15.79 11.43 10.25
C ILE A 146 -14.41 11.68 10.84
N ASP A 147 -14.26 11.42 12.13
CA ASP A 147 -12.98 11.49 12.85
C ASP A 147 -12.77 10.17 13.60
N GLN A 148 -11.74 9.42 13.25
CA GLN A 148 -11.48 8.10 13.80
C GLN A 148 -10.00 7.92 14.14
N VAL A 149 -9.74 7.22 15.24
CA VAL A 149 -8.40 6.73 15.58
C VAL A 149 -8.28 5.29 15.10
N GLN A 150 -7.23 5.01 14.37
CA GLN A 150 -6.96 3.71 13.78
C GLN A 150 -5.50 3.30 13.97
N VAL A 151 -5.17 2.07 13.63
CA VAL A 151 -3.81 1.51 13.70
C VAL A 151 -3.40 0.99 12.35
N ALA A 152 -2.22 1.40 11.88
CA ALA A 152 -1.57 0.87 10.70
C ALA A 152 -0.31 0.11 11.12
N PRO A 153 -0.22 -1.20 10.87
CA PRO A 153 1.01 -1.95 11.09
C PRO A 153 2.00 -1.68 9.96
N VAL A 154 3.25 -1.45 10.33
CA VAL A 154 4.38 -1.38 9.41
C VAL A 154 5.48 -2.30 9.89
N ARG A 155 6.13 -3.02 8.98
CA ARG A 155 7.20 -3.98 9.29
C ARG A 155 8.52 -3.55 8.66
N ARG A 156 9.62 -3.86 9.34
CA ARG A 156 10.94 -3.58 8.79
C ARG A 156 11.37 -4.69 7.83
N VAL A 157 11.55 -4.33 6.56
CA VAL A 157 12.02 -5.21 5.48
C VAL A 157 13.26 -4.57 4.85
N ASP A 158 14.37 -5.26 4.81
CA ASP A 158 15.65 -4.76 4.28
C ASP A 158 16.03 -3.37 4.81
N GLY A 159 15.84 -3.18 6.13
CA GLY A 159 16.15 -1.93 6.82
C GLY A 159 15.16 -0.78 6.61
N ARG A 160 14.08 -0.98 5.85
CA ARG A 160 13.04 0.02 5.56
C ARG A 160 11.70 -0.40 6.14
N TRP A 161 10.93 0.56 6.62
CA TRP A 161 9.55 0.31 7.03
C TRP A 161 8.64 0.13 5.81
N ARG A 162 7.84 -0.93 5.82
CA ARG A 162 6.85 -1.29 4.80
C ARG A 162 5.49 -1.42 5.44
N VAL A 163 4.46 -0.92 4.77
CA VAL A 163 3.09 -0.98 5.26
C VAL A 163 2.54 -2.39 5.04
N LEU A 164 1.94 -2.96 6.09
CA LEU A 164 1.23 -4.24 5.99
C LEU A 164 -0.23 -4.00 5.59
N LEU A 165 -0.84 -4.99 4.95
CA LEU A 165 -2.28 -4.98 4.73
C LEU A 165 -2.98 -5.07 6.09
N THR A 166 -3.86 -4.10 6.38
CA THR A 166 -4.65 -4.13 7.61
C THR A 166 -5.80 -5.13 7.49
N GLY A 167 -6.24 -5.68 8.63
CA GLY A 167 -7.42 -6.55 8.67
C GLY A 167 -8.67 -5.88 8.11
N SER A 168 -8.80 -4.56 8.22
CA SER A 168 -9.88 -3.77 7.60
C SER A 168 -9.84 -3.83 6.07
N PHE A 169 -8.67 -3.82 5.47
CA PHE A 169 -8.52 -3.94 4.02
C PHE A 169 -8.79 -5.38 3.56
N ALA A 170 -8.30 -6.38 4.29
CA ALA A 170 -8.64 -7.77 4.05
C ALA A 170 -10.15 -8.02 4.23
N ALA A 171 -10.78 -7.42 5.24
CA ALA A 171 -12.23 -7.46 5.44
C ALA A 171 -12.98 -6.76 4.31
N MET A 172 -12.48 -5.65 3.78
CA MET A 172 -13.07 -4.96 2.62
C MET A 172 -12.99 -5.83 1.36
N ILE A 173 -11.86 -6.49 1.12
CA ILE A 173 -11.72 -7.43 -0.01
C ILE A 173 -12.67 -8.62 0.14
N ASN A 174 -12.79 -9.17 1.36
CA ASN A 174 -13.69 -10.28 1.65
C ASN A 174 -15.17 -9.86 1.64
N ALA A 175 -15.47 -8.59 1.87
CA ALA A 175 -16.81 -8.01 1.82
C ALA A 175 -17.19 -7.49 0.43
N MET A 176 -16.25 -7.43 -0.51
CA MET A 176 -16.60 -7.24 -1.92
C MET A 176 -17.48 -8.44 -2.32
N PRO A 177 -18.77 -8.24 -2.64
CA PRO A 177 -19.58 -9.33 -3.08
C PRO A 177 -18.88 -9.93 -4.29
N ALA A 178 -18.65 -11.23 -4.27
CA ALA A 178 -18.48 -11.96 -5.52
C ALA A 178 -19.69 -11.54 -6.37
N ALA A 179 -19.45 -10.63 -7.33
CA ALA A 179 -20.51 -9.97 -8.05
C ALA A 179 -21.42 -11.04 -8.65
N GLY A 180 -22.63 -11.20 -8.10
CA GLY A 180 -23.63 -12.08 -8.67
C GLY A 180 -24.23 -13.18 -7.79
N ILE A 181 -23.98 -13.23 -6.48
CA ILE A 181 -24.74 -14.13 -5.62
C ILE A 181 -25.73 -13.28 -4.81
N GLU A 182 -26.89 -13.00 -5.40
CA GLU A 182 -28.08 -12.72 -4.61
C GLU A 182 -28.49 -14.01 -3.86
N PRO A 183 -28.90 -13.88 -2.58
CA PRO A 183 -29.32 -15.03 -1.78
C PRO A 183 -30.59 -15.67 -2.30
#